data_a02869217b893dcfe9c96935b214079a
#
_entry.id   a02869217b893dcfe9c96935b214079a
#
_cell.length_a   1.000
_cell.length_b   1.000
_cell.length_c   1.000
_cell.angle_alpha   90.00
_cell.angle_beta   90.00
_cell.angle_gamma   90.00
#
_symmetry.space_group_name_H-M   'P 1'
#
loop_
_entity.id
_entity.type
_entity.pdbx_description
1 polymer ?
#
loop_
_entity_poly.entity_id
_entity_poly.type
_entity_poly.pdbx_seq_one_letter_code
_entity_poly.pdbx_strand_id
1 'polypeptide(L)'
;MVGNLRARSFLFVAAVTLSMMACNTDTDLGKPGCHLLKALADGGATNVIVAELSAGKDFLSFGSVECEDLICVLDQNGVASVLAQATANPAVLGDPAVGYCSHACAQGSTGGCTPQYQDLQNDPTLVMSCRPLVLDDDTIAEICKDPVKCEQYFNNNRSAFFCARGGDGGT
;
A
#
# COMPACT_ATOMS: atom_id res chain seq x y z
N MET A 1 21.13 -53.28 -33.69
CA MET A 1 21.44 -51.86 -33.43
C MET A 1 20.16 -51.15 -33.00
N VAL A 2 19.84 -51.18 -31.71
CA VAL A 2 18.69 -50.48 -31.17
C VAL A 2 19.17 -49.88 -29.83
N GLY A 3 19.56 -48.65 -29.84
CA GLY A 3 20.03 -47.98 -28.65
C GLY A 3 19.99 -46.45 -28.84
N ASN A 4 19.47 -45.76 -27.86
CA ASN A 4 19.63 -44.32 -27.64
C ASN A 4 18.56 -43.33 -28.13
N LEU A 5 17.26 -43.68 -28.02
CA LEU A 5 16.22 -42.65 -28.21
C LEU A 5 15.44 -42.26 -26.94
N ARG A 6 15.77 -42.81 -25.77
CA ARG A 6 15.00 -42.54 -24.54
C ARG A 6 15.63 -41.54 -23.56
N ALA A 7 16.86 -41.09 -23.79
CA ALA A 7 17.57 -40.21 -22.85
C ALA A 7 17.41 -38.68 -23.10
N ARG A 8 16.85 -38.29 -24.26
CA ARG A 8 16.72 -36.87 -24.62
C ARG A 8 15.41 -36.22 -24.22
N SER A 9 14.38 -37.00 -23.89
CA SER A 9 13.06 -36.43 -23.52
C SER A 9 12.95 -36.03 -22.04
N PHE A 10 13.79 -36.53 -21.15
CA PHE A 10 13.74 -36.20 -19.73
C PHE A 10 14.40 -34.86 -19.36
N LEU A 11 15.32 -34.39 -20.20
CA LEU A 11 16.03 -33.12 -19.94
C LEU A 11 15.18 -31.87 -20.27
N PHE A 12 14.17 -32.00 -21.15
CA PHE A 12 13.31 -30.87 -21.52
C PHE A 12 12.18 -30.61 -20.49
N VAL A 13 11.74 -31.64 -19.78
CA VAL A 13 10.66 -31.47 -18.77
C VAL A 13 11.20 -30.81 -17.50
N ALA A 14 12.46 -31.02 -17.13
CA ALA A 14 13.07 -30.41 -15.96
C ALA A 14 13.35 -28.89 -16.10
N ALA A 15 13.55 -28.43 -17.36
CA ALA A 15 13.83 -27.00 -17.61
C ALA A 15 12.57 -26.12 -17.57
N VAL A 16 11.38 -26.67 -17.81
CA VAL A 16 10.12 -25.91 -17.84
C VAL A 16 9.54 -25.67 -16.43
N THR A 17 9.88 -26.53 -15.47
CA THR A 17 9.37 -26.41 -14.10
C THR A 17 10.08 -25.37 -13.23
N LEU A 18 11.25 -24.86 -13.63
CA LEU A 18 11.98 -23.81 -12.87
C LEU A 18 11.54 -22.39 -13.23
N SER A 19 10.73 -22.19 -14.26
CA SER A 19 10.36 -20.84 -14.73
C SER A 19 9.12 -20.23 -14.06
N MET A 20 8.46 -20.94 -13.11
CA MET A 20 7.21 -20.46 -12.51
C MET A 20 7.33 -19.94 -11.07
N MET A 21 8.53 -19.71 -10.58
CA MET A 21 8.74 -19.15 -9.23
C MET A 21 9.21 -17.69 -9.23
N ALA A 22 8.88 -16.90 -10.26
CA ALA A 22 8.93 -15.47 -10.13
C ALA A 22 7.57 -14.99 -9.60
N CYS A 23 7.20 -15.37 -8.37
CA CYS A 23 6.23 -14.60 -7.60
C CYS A 23 6.92 -13.27 -7.30
N ASN A 24 6.43 -12.19 -7.90
CA ASN A 24 6.74 -10.84 -7.44
C ASN A 24 6.32 -10.80 -5.96
N THR A 25 7.28 -10.95 -5.08
CA THR A 25 7.08 -10.60 -3.68
C THR A 25 7.22 -9.10 -3.64
N ASP A 26 6.16 -8.42 -3.30
CA ASP A 26 6.15 -7.00 -2.96
C ASP A 26 7.20 -6.77 -1.86
N THR A 27 8.36 -6.23 -2.25
CA THR A 27 9.53 -6.15 -1.37
C THR A 27 9.55 -4.88 -0.56
N ASP A 28 8.68 -3.91 -0.88
CA ASP A 28 8.66 -2.60 -0.24
C ASP A 28 7.44 -2.36 0.65
N LEU A 29 6.59 -3.35 0.86
CA LEU A 29 5.44 -3.26 1.77
C LEU A 29 5.87 -2.79 3.17
N GLY A 30 5.28 -1.69 3.62
CA GLY A 30 5.60 -1.05 4.89
C GLY A 30 6.83 -0.13 4.87
N LYS A 31 7.57 -0.06 3.76
CA LYS A 31 8.72 0.83 3.59
C LYS A 31 8.30 2.28 3.79
N PRO A 32 8.90 3.02 4.75
CA PRO A 32 8.58 4.41 5.01
C PRO A 32 9.19 5.33 3.93
N GLY A 33 8.63 6.54 3.82
CA GLY A 33 9.23 7.62 3.03
C GLY A 33 8.53 7.89 1.71
N CYS A 34 7.39 7.28 1.41
CA CYS A 34 6.60 7.68 0.26
C CYS A 34 5.83 8.98 0.54
N HIS A 35 5.66 9.81 -0.48
CA HIS A 35 4.90 11.05 -0.40
C HIS A 35 3.44 10.81 -0.74
N LEU A 36 2.55 11.38 0.07
CA LEU A 36 1.13 11.42 -0.24
C LEU A 36 0.89 12.44 -1.35
N LEU A 37 0.21 12.02 -2.41
CA LEU A 37 -0.09 12.83 -3.59
C LEU A 37 -1.58 13.13 -3.67
N LYS A 38 -1.93 14.33 -4.13
CA LYS A 38 -3.29 14.71 -4.54
C LYS A 38 -3.29 15.18 -5.99
N ALA A 39 -4.37 14.87 -6.69
CA ALA A 39 -4.55 15.31 -8.07
C ALA A 39 -4.82 16.82 -8.12
N LEU A 40 -4.26 17.46 -9.14
CA LEU A 40 -4.58 18.85 -9.50
C LEU A 40 -5.64 18.89 -10.59
N ALA A 41 -6.35 20.02 -10.68
CA ALA A 41 -7.41 20.23 -11.68
C ALA A 41 -6.91 20.17 -13.12
N ASP A 42 -5.63 20.43 -13.36
CA ASP A 42 -4.97 20.37 -14.67
C ASP A 42 -4.48 18.96 -15.06
N GLY A 43 -4.76 17.94 -14.21
CA GLY A 43 -4.33 16.57 -14.40
C GLY A 43 -2.94 16.25 -13.86
N GLY A 44 -2.25 17.23 -13.26
CA GLY A 44 -1.00 17.03 -12.52
C GLY A 44 -1.22 16.42 -11.14
N ALA A 45 -0.14 16.24 -10.41
CA ALA A 45 -0.17 15.85 -9.00
C ALA A 45 0.72 16.77 -8.16
N THR A 46 0.37 16.95 -6.91
CA THR A 46 1.17 17.68 -5.92
C THR A 46 1.15 16.93 -4.59
N ASN A 47 2.12 17.22 -3.72
CA ASN A 47 2.15 16.62 -2.40
C ASN A 47 0.98 17.15 -1.54
N VAL A 48 0.39 16.24 -0.77
CA VAL A 48 -0.44 16.60 0.39
C VAL A 48 0.50 17.17 1.45
N ILE A 49 0.15 18.30 2.04
CA ILE A 49 0.92 18.87 3.15
C ILE A 49 0.29 18.52 4.50
N VAL A 50 1.07 18.58 5.56
CA VAL A 50 0.64 18.23 6.93
C VAL A 50 -0.62 18.99 7.36
N ALA A 51 -0.75 20.26 6.97
CA ALA A 51 -1.93 21.08 7.28
C ALA A 51 -3.25 20.55 6.68
N GLU A 52 -3.19 19.67 5.70
CA GLU A 52 -4.37 19.08 5.03
C GLU A 52 -4.79 17.74 5.66
N LEU A 53 -4.02 17.23 6.63
CA LEU A 53 -4.34 16.00 7.31
C LEU A 53 -5.48 16.20 8.31
N SER A 54 -6.40 15.23 8.35
CA SER A 54 -7.54 15.24 9.28
C SER A 54 -7.34 14.21 10.38
N ALA A 55 -7.45 14.64 11.64
CA ALA A 55 -7.31 13.73 12.78
C ALA A 55 -8.34 12.58 12.73
N GLY A 56 -7.90 11.37 13.06
CA GLY A 56 -8.75 10.18 13.06
C GLY A 56 -9.10 9.63 11.67
N LYS A 57 -8.41 10.10 10.64
CA LYS A 57 -8.55 9.60 9.27
C LYS A 57 -7.26 8.96 8.80
N ASP A 58 -7.40 7.95 7.94
CA ASP A 58 -6.30 7.44 7.13
C ASP A 58 -6.20 8.28 5.85
N PHE A 59 -4.99 8.41 5.32
CA PHE A 59 -4.76 9.01 4.01
C PHE A 59 -4.20 7.96 3.05
N LEU A 60 -4.65 8.04 1.81
CA LEU A 60 -4.30 7.13 0.73
C LEU A 60 -3.99 7.95 -0.52
N SER A 61 -2.88 7.67 -1.17
CA SER A 61 -2.59 8.21 -2.49
C SER A 61 -2.13 7.14 -3.47
N PHE A 62 -2.46 7.35 -4.74
CA PHE A 62 -2.06 6.52 -5.86
C PHE A 62 -1.02 7.27 -6.71
N GLY A 63 -0.15 6.49 -7.38
CA GLY A 63 0.88 7.06 -8.26
C GLY A 63 2.16 7.44 -7.53
N SER A 64 2.34 7.03 -6.29
CA SER A 64 3.57 7.23 -5.51
C SER A 64 4.68 6.37 -6.09
N VAL A 65 5.56 6.99 -6.87
CA VAL A 65 6.64 6.28 -7.60
C VAL A 65 7.70 5.68 -6.68
N GLU A 66 7.68 6.02 -5.41
CA GLU A 66 8.54 5.46 -4.39
C GLU A 66 8.11 4.04 -3.96
N CYS A 67 6.88 3.64 -4.34
CA CYS A 67 6.28 2.35 -3.99
C CYS A 67 6.10 1.46 -5.22
N GLU A 68 6.39 0.15 -5.10
CA GLU A 68 6.25 -0.83 -6.17
C GLU A 68 4.82 -0.90 -6.71
N ASP A 69 3.81 -0.90 -5.82
CA ASP A 69 2.39 -0.88 -6.17
C ASP A 69 1.82 0.54 -6.38
N LEU A 70 2.69 1.57 -6.37
CA LEU A 70 2.31 2.98 -6.51
C LEU A 70 1.30 3.47 -5.46
N ILE A 71 1.21 2.79 -4.31
CA ILE A 71 0.25 3.11 -3.25
C ILE A 71 1.01 3.55 -2.00
N CYS A 72 0.72 4.76 -1.53
CA CYS A 72 1.23 5.34 -0.30
C CYS A 72 0.10 5.53 0.71
N VAL A 73 0.29 5.06 1.93
CA VAL A 73 -0.67 5.17 3.05
C VAL A 73 -0.04 5.87 4.23
N LEU A 74 -0.79 6.78 4.85
CA LEU A 74 -0.50 7.29 6.19
C LEU A 74 -1.72 6.97 7.07
N ASP A 75 -1.54 6.03 7.99
CA ASP A 75 -2.60 5.57 8.88
C ASP A 75 -2.93 6.58 9.98
N GLN A 76 -4.07 6.39 10.66
CA GLN A 76 -4.56 7.28 11.72
C GLN A 76 -3.53 7.56 12.82
N ASN A 77 -2.73 6.58 13.20
CA ASN A 77 -1.70 6.74 14.22
C ASN A 77 -0.55 7.60 13.70
N GLY A 78 -0.16 7.39 12.45
CA GLY A 78 0.81 8.22 11.74
C GLY A 78 0.31 9.66 11.62
N VAL A 79 -0.94 9.86 11.21
CA VAL A 79 -1.58 11.18 11.17
C VAL A 79 -1.56 11.85 12.55
N ALA A 80 -1.98 11.14 13.59
CA ALA A 80 -1.99 11.67 14.95
C ALA A 80 -0.58 12.10 15.42
N SER A 81 0.43 11.29 15.11
CA SER A 81 1.83 11.59 15.42
C SER A 81 2.33 12.86 14.71
N VAL A 82 2.06 12.99 13.41
CA VAL A 82 2.48 14.14 12.60
C VAL A 82 1.76 15.43 13.08
N LEU A 83 0.45 15.35 13.35
CA LEU A 83 -0.31 16.50 13.88
C LEU A 83 0.14 16.91 15.28
N ALA A 84 0.54 15.96 16.14
CA ALA A 84 1.14 16.28 17.44
C ALA A 84 2.48 17.02 17.28
N GLN A 85 3.31 16.61 16.32
CA GLN A 85 4.55 17.31 15.98
C GLN A 85 4.25 18.72 15.46
N ALA A 86 3.25 18.90 14.59
CA ALA A 86 2.84 20.20 14.07
C ALA A 86 2.30 21.12 15.17
N THR A 87 1.66 20.57 16.19
CA THR A 87 1.23 21.35 17.39
C THR A 87 2.44 21.89 18.17
N ALA A 88 3.50 21.09 18.29
CA ALA A 88 4.74 21.49 18.96
C ALA A 88 5.61 22.40 18.09
N ASN A 89 5.58 22.23 16.78
CA ASN A 89 6.34 23.00 15.79
C ASN A 89 5.46 23.33 14.57
N PRO A 90 4.78 24.47 14.55
CA PRO A 90 3.90 24.86 13.44
C PRO A 90 4.60 24.99 12.07
N ALA A 91 5.93 25.10 12.04
CA ALA A 91 6.67 25.17 10.77
C ALA A 91 6.48 23.95 9.89
N VAL A 92 6.24 22.76 10.49
CA VAL A 92 6.03 21.50 9.74
C VAL A 92 4.67 21.40 9.04
N LEU A 93 3.74 22.32 9.29
CA LEU A 93 2.42 22.33 8.62
C LEU A 93 2.52 22.44 7.10
N GLY A 94 3.55 23.11 6.60
CA GLY A 94 3.83 23.25 5.17
C GLY A 94 4.64 22.09 4.56
N ASP A 95 5.12 21.16 5.37
CA ASP A 95 5.93 20.05 4.88
C ASP A 95 5.06 19.01 4.18
N PRO A 96 5.60 18.29 3.16
CA PRO A 96 4.93 17.17 2.56
C PRO A 96 4.60 16.07 3.58
N ALA A 97 3.38 15.57 3.52
CA ALA A 97 2.97 14.43 4.34
C ALA A 97 3.61 13.15 3.78
N VAL A 98 4.22 12.37 4.67
CA VAL A 98 4.98 11.16 4.34
C VAL A 98 4.32 9.95 4.97
N GLY A 99 4.13 8.91 4.17
CA GLY A 99 3.55 7.64 4.57
C GLY A 99 4.49 6.46 4.38
N TYR A 100 3.90 5.31 4.16
CA TYR A 100 4.60 4.06 3.84
C TYR A 100 3.94 3.35 2.66
N CYS A 101 4.71 2.52 1.97
CA CYS A 101 4.23 1.74 0.84
C CYS A 101 3.22 0.67 1.28
N SER A 102 2.16 0.53 0.52
CA SER A 102 1.05 -0.37 0.78
C SER A 102 0.56 -1.04 -0.50
N HIS A 103 -0.29 -2.03 -0.36
CA HIS A 103 -1.05 -2.60 -1.46
C HIS A 103 -2.49 -2.91 -1.06
N ALA A 104 -3.38 -3.06 -2.06
CA ALA A 104 -4.75 -3.49 -1.85
C ALA A 104 -4.81 -4.96 -1.44
N CYS A 105 -5.71 -5.30 -0.53
CA CYS A 105 -5.90 -6.67 -0.07
C CYS A 105 -7.38 -7.06 -0.05
N ALA A 106 -7.68 -8.36 -0.03
CA ALA A 106 -9.04 -8.85 0.04
C ALA A 106 -9.54 -8.89 1.50
N GLN A 107 -10.75 -8.43 1.73
CA GLN A 107 -11.40 -8.52 3.05
C GLN A 107 -11.31 -9.93 3.65
N GLY A 108 -10.88 -10.04 4.88
CA GLY A 108 -10.72 -11.32 5.56
C GLY A 108 -9.45 -12.09 5.17
N SER A 109 -8.58 -11.51 4.34
CA SER A 109 -7.28 -12.09 4.05
C SER A 109 -6.39 -12.02 5.30
N THR A 110 -5.86 -13.16 5.73
CA THR A 110 -4.91 -13.28 6.83
C THR A 110 -3.44 -13.28 6.37
N GLY A 111 -3.22 -13.27 5.06
CA GLY A 111 -1.90 -13.28 4.45
C GLY A 111 -1.71 -12.10 3.50
N GLY A 112 -0.44 -11.85 3.12
CA GLY A 112 -0.10 -10.80 2.15
C GLY A 112 0.25 -9.45 2.75
N CYS A 113 -0.10 -9.16 4.01
CA CYS A 113 0.25 -7.91 4.68
C CYS A 113 1.47 -8.03 5.60
N THR A 114 2.31 -9.04 5.41
CA THR A 114 3.55 -9.16 6.17
C THR A 114 4.64 -8.31 5.50
N PRO A 115 5.17 -7.29 6.19
CA PRO A 115 6.25 -6.48 5.63
C PRO A 115 7.44 -7.35 5.24
N GLN A 116 7.95 -7.17 4.03
CA GLN A 116 9.17 -7.83 3.55
C GLN A 116 10.41 -6.98 3.85
N TYR A 117 10.22 -5.70 4.12
CA TYR A 117 11.30 -4.78 4.44
C TYR A 117 11.97 -5.18 5.75
N GLN A 118 13.26 -5.52 5.70
CA GLN A 118 13.96 -6.18 6.81
C GLN A 118 13.96 -5.40 8.12
N ASP A 119 14.02 -4.07 8.04
CA ASP A 119 14.02 -3.19 9.21
C ASP A 119 12.67 -3.20 9.97
N LEU A 120 11.58 -3.60 9.28
CA LEU A 120 10.23 -3.60 9.84
C LEU A 120 9.81 -4.97 10.40
N GLN A 121 10.46 -6.06 9.97
CA GLN A 121 10.07 -7.42 10.38
C GLN A 121 10.25 -7.67 11.88
N ASN A 122 11.12 -6.92 12.52
CA ASN A 122 11.45 -7.08 13.94
C ASN A 122 10.78 -6.05 14.86
N ASP A 123 10.01 -5.11 14.32
CA ASP A 123 9.30 -4.10 15.10
C ASP A 123 7.83 -4.51 15.30
N PRO A 124 7.45 -5.01 16.50
CA PRO A 124 6.08 -5.43 16.76
C PRO A 124 5.05 -4.29 16.68
N THR A 125 5.49 -3.03 16.71
CA THR A 125 4.62 -1.86 16.60
C THR A 125 4.22 -1.59 15.14
N LEU A 126 4.89 -2.23 14.19
CA LEU A 126 4.71 -2.04 12.75
C LEU A 126 3.93 -3.19 12.10
N VAL A 127 3.19 -3.95 12.89
CA VAL A 127 2.32 -5.01 12.37
C VAL A 127 1.30 -4.41 11.42
N MET A 128 1.29 -4.91 10.20
CA MET A 128 0.29 -4.55 9.19
C MET A 128 -0.78 -5.63 9.08
N SER A 129 -2.00 -5.22 8.85
CA SER A 129 -3.14 -6.10 8.62
C SER A 129 -3.97 -5.62 7.43
N CYS A 130 -4.68 -6.54 6.80
CA CYS A 130 -5.65 -6.19 5.78
C CYS A 130 -6.88 -5.60 6.46
N ARG A 131 -7.02 -4.28 6.40
CA ARG A 131 -8.12 -3.56 7.05
C ARG A 131 -8.72 -2.49 6.15
N PRO A 132 -9.98 -2.09 6.38
CA PRO A 132 -10.53 -0.93 5.73
C PRO A 132 -9.82 0.33 6.21
N LEU A 133 -9.58 1.27 5.30
CA LEU A 133 -9.10 2.61 5.63
C LEU A 133 -10.28 3.52 5.96
N VAL A 134 -10.14 4.34 6.98
CA VAL A 134 -11.12 5.37 7.35
C VAL A 134 -10.76 6.66 6.63
N LEU A 135 -11.14 6.73 5.36
CA LEU A 135 -10.87 7.89 4.49
C LEU A 135 -11.84 9.04 4.79
N ASP A 136 -11.41 10.26 4.48
CA ASP A 136 -12.31 11.40 4.45
C ASP A 136 -13.18 11.41 3.19
N ASP A 137 -14.29 12.15 3.22
CA ASP A 137 -15.26 12.20 2.11
C ASP A 137 -14.67 12.81 0.84
N ASP A 138 -13.71 13.73 0.96
CA ASP A 138 -13.06 14.37 -0.18
C ASP A 138 -12.13 13.38 -0.89
N THR A 139 -11.37 12.59 -0.15
CA THR A 139 -10.54 11.51 -0.69
C THR A 139 -11.41 10.46 -1.41
N ILE A 140 -12.52 10.05 -0.82
CA ILE A 140 -13.46 9.12 -1.45
C ILE A 140 -14.03 9.72 -2.74
N ALA A 141 -14.47 10.99 -2.70
CA ALA A 141 -15.01 11.68 -3.86
C ALA A 141 -13.98 11.82 -4.98
N GLU A 142 -12.72 12.07 -4.65
CA GLU A 142 -11.63 12.17 -5.63
C GLU A 142 -11.39 10.83 -6.34
N ILE A 143 -11.30 9.75 -5.59
CA ILE A 143 -11.11 8.39 -6.15
C ILE A 143 -12.31 8.00 -7.01
N CYS A 144 -13.52 8.33 -6.57
CA CYS A 144 -14.77 7.98 -7.24
C CYS A 144 -15.13 8.90 -8.42
N LYS A 145 -14.33 9.90 -8.76
CA LYS A 145 -14.41 10.59 -10.06
C LYS A 145 -14.17 9.62 -11.24
N ASP A 146 -13.34 8.61 -11.02
CA ASP A 146 -13.15 7.51 -11.96
C ASP A 146 -14.02 6.31 -11.52
N PRO A 147 -15.13 5.99 -12.24
CA PRO A 147 -16.01 4.89 -11.86
C PRO A 147 -15.31 3.53 -11.78
N VAL A 148 -14.29 3.30 -12.62
CA VAL A 148 -13.55 2.04 -12.65
C VAL A 148 -12.71 1.90 -11.38
N LYS A 149 -12.02 2.97 -10.99
CA LYS A 149 -11.25 2.98 -9.74
C LYS A 149 -12.15 2.89 -8.51
N CYS A 150 -13.28 3.62 -8.53
CA CYS A 150 -14.26 3.56 -7.45
C CYS A 150 -14.77 2.14 -7.23
N GLU A 151 -15.15 1.43 -8.31
CA GLU A 151 -15.58 0.04 -8.22
C GLU A 151 -14.43 -0.91 -7.81
N GLN A 152 -13.24 -0.70 -8.36
CA GLN A 152 -12.08 -1.53 -8.06
C GLN A 152 -11.68 -1.49 -6.58
N TYR A 153 -11.68 -0.30 -5.96
CA TYR A 153 -11.18 -0.11 -4.60
C TYR A 153 -12.28 -0.13 -3.55
N PHE A 154 -13.47 0.33 -3.86
CA PHE A 154 -14.56 0.42 -2.89
C PHE A 154 -15.67 -0.61 -3.09
N ASN A 155 -15.78 -1.16 -4.32
CA ASN A 155 -16.86 -2.09 -4.65
C ASN A 155 -18.22 -1.57 -4.10
N ASN A 156 -19.08 -2.44 -3.60
CA ASN A 156 -20.36 -2.06 -3.02
C ASN A 156 -20.27 -1.54 -1.56
N ASN A 157 -19.11 -1.62 -0.90
CA ASN A 157 -18.98 -1.39 0.54
C ASN A 157 -18.42 -0.02 0.95
N ARG A 158 -18.05 0.85 0.01
CA ARG A 158 -17.42 2.16 0.27
C ARG A 158 -16.19 2.12 1.20
N SER A 159 -15.60 0.97 1.42
CA SER A 159 -14.35 0.85 2.16
C SER A 159 -13.39 -0.06 1.40
N ALA A 160 -12.31 0.53 0.93
CA ALA A 160 -11.22 -0.19 0.31
C ALA A 160 -10.34 -0.82 1.40
N PHE A 161 -9.93 -2.06 1.18
CA PHE A 161 -9.05 -2.79 2.09
C PHE A 161 -7.61 -2.69 1.62
N PHE A 162 -6.76 -2.26 2.52
CA PHE A 162 -5.32 -2.14 2.27
C PHE A 162 -4.51 -2.73 3.42
N CYS A 163 -3.29 -3.12 3.11
CA CYS A 163 -2.32 -3.47 4.13
C CYS A 163 -1.91 -2.21 4.89
N ALA A 164 -2.42 -2.05 6.10
CA ALA A 164 -2.19 -0.86 6.91
C ALA A 164 -1.90 -1.22 8.37
N ARG A 165 -1.16 -0.32 9.05
CA ARG A 165 -0.88 -0.42 10.48
C ARG A 165 -2.10 0.02 11.29
N GLY A 166 -2.12 -0.33 12.60
CA GLY A 166 -3.06 0.26 13.57
C GLY A 166 -4.51 -0.17 13.42
N GLY A 167 -4.79 -1.30 12.78
CA GLY A 167 -6.10 -1.95 12.93
C GLY A 167 -6.12 -2.71 14.24
N ASP A 168 -7.03 -2.38 15.14
CA ASP A 168 -7.44 -3.32 16.19
C ASP A 168 -7.88 -4.57 15.45
N GLY A 169 -7.05 -5.64 15.55
CA GLY A 169 -7.32 -6.86 14.82
C GLY A 169 -8.76 -7.29 15.08
N GLY A 170 -9.62 -7.05 14.09
CA GLY A 170 -11.02 -7.41 14.17
C GLY A 170 -11.13 -8.90 14.48
N THR A 171 -11.47 -9.21 15.71
CA THR A 171 -11.92 -10.52 16.17
C THR A 171 -13.32 -10.80 15.64
#